data_c12cc8394a6ee7925ee24846dfd8d5cf
#
_entry.id   c12cc8394a6ee7925ee24846dfd8d5cf
#
_cell.length_a   1.000
_cell.length_b   1.000
_cell.length_c   1.000
_cell.angle_alpha   90.00
_cell.angle_beta   90.00
_cell.angle_gamma   90.00
#
_symmetry.space_group_name_H-M   'P 1'
#
loop_
_entity.id
_entity.type
_entity.pdbx_description
1 polymer ?
#
loop_
_entity_poly.entity_id
_entity_poly.type
_entity_poly.pdbx_seq_one_letter_code
_entity_poly.pdbx_strand_id
1 'polypeptide(L)'
;MPLLFSIAPIVLLIWMMTKRNGVPSYLALPLTAAVVYALQLWWFDASLRLLHANIITALVSTLTPITIIAGAILLNKLMQVSGAENVVRRWLEAVSPNPVAQLMIIGWAFAFMIEGASGFGTPAAIAAPILVGLGFNPLRVALLTLVMNSVPVSFGAVGTPTWFGFANLGLSDASLLEIGRQTALIHVVAGFVIPLLALRFIVSWQDIRRNLPFILLSVLSCTVPYLLLAQVNYEFPALVGGALGLALSVLLARGGIGLARAEKPQSAAQAVPFMQVVKAMTPTLLLIAILIVTRIHQLGLKALLNTTTLLWQENLGWLGELRISQALIVELQQVLGTAAAAGYKTLYVPALIPFLLVVVLCIPLFRLNGGQVRQMFSETGGRITRPFIALFGALVMVNLMMLGGDNAPVILIGKALAALTGDSWLLFSSFLGALGSFFSGSNTVSNLTFGGIQQSIAQSSGLDVNLTLALQSVGGAMGNMVCLNNIIAVCSILGIGNAEGKIIRKTALPMLAYGGIAAGMAAILSL
;
A
#
# COMPACT_ATOMS: atom_id res chain seq x y z
N MET A 1 -22.10 -3.87 -28.42
CA MET A 1 -22.25 -5.05 -27.53
C MET A 1 -20.93 -5.44 -26.81
N PRO A 2 -19.74 -5.63 -27.46
CA PRO A 2 -18.52 -6.03 -26.73
C PRO A 2 -18.14 -5.07 -25.60
N LEU A 3 -18.20 -3.75 -25.81
CA LEU A 3 -17.91 -2.74 -24.79
C LEU A 3 -18.84 -2.86 -23.58
N LEU A 4 -20.15 -3.12 -23.78
CA LEU A 4 -21.10 -3.29 -22.67
C LEU A 4 -20.71 -4.47 -21.77
N PHE A 5 -20.36 -5.62 -22.38
CA PHE A 5 -19.91 -6.80 -21.64
C PHE A 5 -18.53 -6.63 -21.00
N SER A 6 -17.69 -5.76 -21.57
CA SER A 6 -16.42 -5.39 -20.96
C SER A 6 -16.59 -4.53 -19.69
N ILE A 7 -17.55 -3.60 -19.71
CA ILE A 7 -17.81 -2.68 -18.59
C ILE A 7 -18.64 -3.35 -17.49
N ALA A 8 -19.56 -4.26 -17.85
CA ALA A 8 -20.53 -4.86 -16.93
C ALA A 8 -19.88 -5.48 -15.66
N PRO A 9 -18.76 -6.24 -15.72
CA PRO A 9 -18.12 -6.78 -14.53
C PRO A 9 -17.62 -5.69 -13.57
N ILE A 10 -17.09 -4.58 -14.10
CA ILE A 10 -16.60 -3.46 -13.29
C ILE A 10 -17.76 -2.76 -12.60
N VAL A 11 -18.84 -2.49 -13.33
CA VAL A 11 -20.07 -1.89 -12.77
C VAL A 11 -20.66 -2.82 -11.71
N LEU A 12 -20.68 -4.13 -11.95
CA LEU A 12 -21.14 -5.13 -10.98
C LEU A 12 -20.29 -5.12 -9.73
N LEU A 13 -18.96 -5.09 -9.87
CA LEU A 13 -18.02 -5.00 -8.74
C LEU A 13 -18.29 -3.75 -7.90
N ILE A 14 -18.37 -2.60 -8.55
CA ILE A 14 -18.68 -1.31 -7.92
C ILE A 14 -20.01 -1.40 -7.19
N TRP A 15 -21.06 -1.87 -7.85
CA TRP A 15 -22.39 -2.01 -7.27
C TRP A 15 -22.42 -2.95 -6.06
N MET A 16 -21.79 -4.14 -6.16
CA MET A 16 -21.72 -5.09 -5.05
C MET A 16 -21.08 -4.47 -3.80
N MET A 17 -20.05 -3.67 -3.99
CA MET A 17 -19.27 -3.12 -2.87
C MET A 17 -19.86 -1.82 -2.32
N THR A 18 -20.66 -1.07 -3.11
CA THR A 18 -21.25 0.22 -2.70
C THR A 18 -22.69 0.15 -2.17
N LYS A 19 -23.42 -0.92 -2.48
CA LYS A 19 -24.80 -1.07 -1.98
C LYS A 19 -24.85 -1.00 -0.44
N ARG A 20 -26.00 -0.64 0.15
CA ARG A 20 -26.22 -0.35 1.58
C ARG A 20 -25.63 -1.41 2.55
N ASN A 21 -25.62 -2.67 2.14
CA ASN A 21 -24.90 -3.76 2.83
C ASN A 21 -23.86 -4.31 1.85
N GLY A 22 -22.80 -3.53 1.60
CA GLY A 22 -21.77 -3.87 0.63
C GLY A 22 -21.16 -5.25 0.83
N VAL A 23 -20.94 -5.96 -0.27
CA VAL A 23 -20.23 -7.25 -0.27
C VAL A 23 -18.75 -6.99 -0.03
N PRO A 24 -18.11 -7.64 0.95
CA PRO A 24 -16.68 -7.44 1.19
C PRO A 24 -15.83 -7.90 0.01
N SER A 25 -14.65 -7.29 -0.18
CA SER A 25 -13.76 -7.51 -1.32
C SER A 25 -13.40 -9.00 -1.55
N TYR A 26 -13.21 -9.76 -0.47
CA TYR A 26 -12.89 -11.19 -0.56
C TYR A 26 -14.03 -12.07 -1.12
N LEU A 27 -15.25 -11.53 -1.24
CA LEU A 27 -16.36 -12.18 -1.95
C LEU A 27 -16.66 -11.50 -3.28
N ALA A 28 -16.65 -10.16 -3.32
CA ALA A 28 -16.98 -9.41 -4.53
C ALA A 28 -16.01 -9.67 -5.68
N LEU A 29 -14.70 -9.69 -5.41
CA LEU A 29 -13.68 -9.90 -6.44
C LEU A 29 -13.74 -11.31 -7.06
N PRO A 30 -13.82 -12.42 -6.30
CA PRO A 30 -14.00 -13.75 -6.90
C PRO A 30 -15.33 -13.91 -7.66
N LEU A 31 -16.43 -13.33 -7.15
CA LEU A 31 -17.71 -13.36 -7.88
C LEU A 31 -17.62 -12.62 -9.21
N THR A 32 -16.99 -11.43 -9.21
CA THR A 32 -16.76 -10.70 -10.46
C THR A 32 -15.84 -11.47 -11.40
N ALA A 33 -14.78 -12.11 -10.88
CA ALA A 33 -13.92 -12.97 -11.68
C ALA A 33 -14.70 -14.13 -12.35
N ALA A 34 -15.65 -14.74 -11.64
CA ALA A 34 -16.52 -15.76 -12.21
C ALA A 34 -17.42 -15.22 -13.33
N VAL A 35 -17.94 -13.99 -13.19
CA VAL A 35 -18.69 -13.31 -14.26
C VAL A 35 -17.80 -13.04 -15.46
N VAL A 36 -16.57 -12.53 -15.26
CA VAL A 36 -15.61 -12.33 -16.35
C VAL A 36 -15.27 -13.65 -17.04
N TYR A 37 -15.07 -14.73 -16.27
CA TYR A 37 -14.84 -16.07 -16.82
C TYR A 37 -15.98 -16.51 -17.74
N ALA A 38 -17.23 -16.36 -17.30
CA ALA A 38 -18.40 -16.70 -18.11
C ALA A 38 -18.49 -15.83 -19.39
N LEU A 39 -18.23 -14.53 -19.29
CA LEU A 39 -18.23 -13.63 -20.44
C LEU A 39 -17.10 -13.96 -21.43
N GLN A 40 -15.92 -14.30 -20.95
CA GLN A 40 -14.80 -14.73 -21.78
C GLN A 40 -15.12 -16.00 -22.54
N LEU A 41 -15.82 -16.96 -21.91
CA LEU A 41 -16.20 -18.21 -22.53
C LEU A 41 -17.31 -18.04 -23.56
N TRP A 42 -18.38 -17.28 -23.23
CA TRP A 42 -19.60 -17.24 -24.05
C TRP A 42 -19.65 -16.10 -25.07
N TRP A 43 -18.90 -15.01 -24.80
CA TRP A 43 -18.97 -13.81 -25.62
C TRP A 43 -17.66 -13.50 -26.35
N PHE A 44 -16.53 -13.73 -25.73
CA PHE A 44 -15.21 -13.45 -26.28
C PHE A 44 -14.53 -14.70 -26.87
N ASP A 45 -15.21 -15.84 -26.92
CA ASP A 45 -14.77 -17.12 -27.50
C ASP A 45 -13.38 -17.58 -26.98
N ALA A 46 -13.04 -17.27 -25.75
CA ALA A 46 -11.79 -17.71 -25.16
C ALA A 46 -11.80 -19.22 -24.90
N SER A 47 -10.73 -19.92 -25.27
CA SER A 47 -10.66 -21.37 -25.04
C SER A 47 -10.61 -21.70 -23.55
N LEU A 48 -11.31 -22.76 -23.13
CA LEU A 48 -11.28 -23.25 -21.73
C LEU A 48 -9.86 -23.46 -21.22
N ARG A 49 -8.98 -23.97 -22.09
CA ARG A 49 -7.57 -24.20 -21.75
C ARG A 49 -6.86 -22.92 -21.37
N LEU A 50 -7.08 -21.83 -22.13
CA LEU A 50 -6.49 -20.53 -21.86
C LEU A 50 -7.05 -19.90 -20.58
N LEU A 51 -8.36 -20.01 -20.34
CA LEU A 51 -9.01 -19.54 -19.12
C LEU A 51 -8.45 -20.23 -17.87
N HIS A 52 -8.37 -21.57 -17.91
CA HIS A 52 -7.82 -22.35 -16.78
C HIS A 52 -6.33 -22.07 -16.56
N ALA A 53 -5.53 -21.91 -17.64
CA ALA A 53 -4.14 -21.55 -17.52
C ALA A 53 -3.96 -20.20 -16.79
N ASN A 54 -4.79 -19.20 -17.11
CA ASN A 54 -4.76 -17.91 -16.45
C ASN A 54 -5.23 -17.94 -14.98
N ILE A 55 -6.12 -18.85 -14.61
CA ILE A 55 -6.49 -19.09 -13.20
C ILE A 55 -5.31 -19.69 -12.43
N ILE A 56 -4.62 -20.68 -13.01
CA ILE A 56 -3.44 -21.30 -12.38
C ILE A 56 -2.32 -20.28 -12.20
N THR A 57 -2.03 -19.48 -13.23
CA THR A 57 -1.00 -18.42 -13.12
C THR A 57 -1.39 -17.34 -12.12
N ALA A 58 -2.67 -16.95 -12.01
CA ALA A 58 -3.16 -16.05 -10.99
C ALA A 58 -2.92 -16.60 -9.56
N LEU A 59 -3.12 -17.92 -9.36
CA LEU A 59 -2.87 -18.57 -8.08
C LEU A 59 -1.38 -18.47 -7.69
N VAL A 60 -0.47 -18.80 -8.60
CA VAL A 60 0.98 -18.69 -8.38
C VAL A 60 1.38 -17.24 -8.14
N SER A 61 0.87 -16.29 -8.92
CA SER A 61 1.16 -14.87 -8.76
C SER A 61 0.66 -14.31 -7.43
N THR A 62 -0.43 -14.87 -6.87
CA THR A 62 -0.96 -14.47 -5.55
C THR A 62 0.03 -14.75 -4.41
N LEU A 63 0.94 -15.71 -4.57
CA LEU A 63 1.94 -16.02 -3.55
C LEU A 63 2.82 -14.81 -3.21
N THR A 64 3.12 -13.98 -4.20
CA THR A 64 3.99 -12.80 -4.00
C THR A 64 3.40 -11.80 -3.00
N PRO A 65 2.23 -11.17 -3.21
CA PRO A 65 1.69 -10.21 -2.26
C PRO A 65 1.25 -10.86 -0.95
N ILE A 66 0.74 -12.11 -0.98
CA ILE A 66 0.24 -12.72 0.25
C ILE A 66 1.36 -13.06 1.23
N THR A 67 2.52 -13.46 0.75
CA THR A 67 3.67 -13.75 1.61
C THR A 67 4.26 -12.46 2.21
N ILE A 68 4.23 -11.34 1.47
CA ILE A 68 4.61 -10.02 2.00
C ILE A 68 3.63 -9.59 3.10
N ILE A 69 2.32 -9.71 2.85
CA ILE A 69 1.29 -9.40 3.85
C ILE A 69 1.47 -10.27 5.09
N ALA A 70 1.71 -11.56 4.93
CA ALA A 70 1.97 -12.48 6.03
C ALA A 70 3.21 -12.06 6.85
N GLY A 71 4.31 -11.70 6.17
CA GLY A 71 5.52 -11.21 6.81
C GLY A 71 5.30 -9.91 7.61
N ALA A 72 4.57 -8.96 7.05
CA ALA A 72 4.23 -7.71 7.71
C ALA A 72 3.34 -7.92 8.94
N ILE A 73 2.31 -8.79 8.84
CA ILE A 73 1.46 -9.16 9.98
C ILE A 73 2.28 -9.87 11.05
N LEU A 74 3.18 -10.78 10.67
CA LEU A 74 4.03 -11.53 11.57
C LEU A 74 4.97 -10.61 12.36
N LEU A 75 5.61 -9.62 11.68
CA LEU A 75 6.44 -8.61 12.33
C LEU A 75 5.65 -7.77 13.33
N ASN A 76 4.44 -7.35 12.96
CA ASN A 76 3.55 -6.61 13.85
C ASN A 76 3.17 -7.46 15.08
N LYS A 77 2.84 -8.74 14.88
CA LYS A 77 2.55 -9.68 15.99
C LYS A 77 3.75 -9.90 16.89
N LEU A 78 4.96 -9.98 16.34
CA LEU A 78 6.18 -9.99 17.13
C LEU A 78 6.27 -8.78 18.06
N MET A 79 6.05 -7.57 17.55
CA MET A 79 6.11 -6.34 18.35
C MET A 79 5.03 -6.29 19.44
N GLN A 80 3.84 -6.83 19.16
CA GLN A 80 2.74 -6.93 20.13
C GLN A 80 3.07 -7.93 21.25
N VAL A 81 3.41 -9.17 20.90
CA VAL A 81 3.66 -10.27 21.83
C VAL A 81 4.91 -10.03 22.68
N SER A 82 5.94 -9.38 22.12
CA SER A 82 7.16 -9.00 22.84
C SER A 82 6.97 -7.79 23.78
N GLY A 83 5.85 -7.08 23.69
CA GLY A 83 5.63 -5.82 24.40
C GLY A 83 6.40 -4.63 23.83
N ALA A 84 7.14 -4.79 22.74
CA ALA A 84 7.89 -3.72 22.07
C ALA A 84 6.98 -2.56 21.64
N GLU A 85 5.79 -2.87 21.13
CA GLU A 85 4.78 -1.87 20.76
C GLU A 85 4.41 -0.96 21.95
N ASN A 86 4.25 -1.52 23.15
CA ASN A 86 3.95 -0.73 24.36
C ASN A 86 5.11 0.17 24.79
N VAL A 87 6.34 -0.27 24.58
CA VAL A 87 7.55 0.57 24.86
C VAL A 87 7.59 1.73 23.89
N VAL A 88 7.41 1.49 22.59
CA VAL A 88 7.37 2.52 21.55
C VAL A 88 6.23 3.51 21.82
N ARG A 89 5.04 3.01 22.18
CA ARG A 89 3.90 3.86 22.55
C ARG A 89 4.24 4.81 23.68
N ARG A 90 4.70 4.29 24.84
CA ARG A 90 5.07 5.12 26.00
C ARG A 90 6.16 6.13 25.67
N TRP A 91 7.12 5.74 24.84
CA TRP A 91 8.17 6.65 24.39
C TRP A 91 7.61 7.80 23.54
N LEU A 92 6.72 7.50 22.57
CA LEU A 92 6.08 8.51 21.72
C LEU A 92 5.19 9.47 22.53
N GLU A 93 4.48 8.95 23.55
CA GLU A 93 3.67 9.72 24.48
C GLU A 93 4.52 10.74 25.27
N ALA A 94 5.77 10.39 25.58
CA ALA A 94 6.68 11.21 26.37
C ALA A 94 7.53 12.22 25.55
N VAL A 95 7.42 12.24 24.21
CA VAL A 95 8.30 13.08 23.36
C VAL A 95 8.04 14.56 23.51
N SER A 96 6.78 15.00 23.54
CA SER A 96 6.42 16.42 23.61
C SER A 96 5.04 16.62 24.25
N PRO A 97 4.85 17.64 25.09
CA PRO A 97 3.54 18.02 25.64
C PRO A 97 2.69 18.81 24.63
N ASN A 98 3.25 19.25 23.51
CA ASN A 98 2.53 20.04 22.51
C ASN A 98 1.61 19.12 21.68
N PRO A 99 0.27 19.37 21.65
CA PRO A 99 -0.67 18.51 20.92
C PRO A 99 -0.36 18.39 19.42
N VAL A 100 0.08 19.48 18.77
CA VAL A 100 0.42 19.45 17.34
C VAL A 100 1.65 18.57 17.10
N ALA A 101 2.66 18.63 17.99
CA ALA A 101 3.83 17.75 17.90
C ALA A 101 3.43 16.28 18.06
N GLN A 102 2.57 15.94 19.03
CA GLN A 102 2.07 14.58 19.22
C GLN A 102 1.34 14.05 17.97
N LEU A 103 0.45 14.87 17.39
CA LEU A 103 -0.29 14.52 16.19
C LEU A 103 0.63 14.32 14.97
N MET A 104 1.63 15.18 14.78
CA MET A 104 2.59 15.05 13.68
C MET A 104 3.57 13.89 13.87
N ILE A 105 4.05 13.65 15.08
CA ILE A 105 4.99 12.54 15.31
C ILE A 105 4.28 11.20 15.19
N ILE A 106 3.09 11.05 15.79
CA ILE A 106 2.38 9.77 15.85
C ILE A 106 1.50 9.57 14.62
N GLY A 107 0.69 10.58 14.28
CA GLY A 107 -0.28 10.49 13.18
C GLY A 107 0.36 10.62 11.79
N TRP A 108 1.50 11.32 11.67
CA TRP A 108 2.21 11.52 10.42
C TRP A 108 3.49 10.68 10.34
N ALA A 109 4.57 11.05 11.03
CA ALA A 109 5.89 10.46 10.81
C ALA A 109 5.97 8.97 11.20
N PHE A 110 5.42 8.59 12.36
CA PHE A 110 5.36 7.19 12.79
C PHE A 110 4.42 6.36 11.88
N ALA A 111 3.24 6.90 11.56
CA ALA A 111 2.32 6.23 10.64
C ALA A 111 2.93 6.06 9.24
N PHE A 112 3.68 7.06 8.76
CA PHE A 112 4.41 7.01 7.49
C PHE A 112 5.41 5.84 7.44
N MET A 113 6.21 5.68 8.49
CA MET A 113 7.16 4.57 8.62
C MET A 113 6.44 3.22 8.66
N ILE A 114 5.36 3.09 9.43
CA ILE A 114 4.60 1.84 9.55
C ILE A 114 3.93 1.49 8.21
N GLU A 115 3.43 2.47 7.45
CA GLU A 115 2.87 2.22 6.11
C GLU A 115 3.94 1.66 5.18
N GLY A 116 5.15 2.24 5.17
CA GLY A 116 6.26 1.73 4.39
C GLY A 116 6.64 0.29 4.73
N ALA A 117 6.56 -0.08 6.01
CA ALA A 117 6.89 -1.42 6.48
C ALA A 117 5.79 -2.45 6.20
N SER A 118 4.53 -2.14 6.48
CA SER A 118 3.45 -3.13 6.54
C SER A 118 2.24 -2.83 5.66
N GLY A 119 1.95 -1.57 5.36
CA GLY A 119 0.80 -1.18 4.56
C GLY A 119 -0.56 -1.63 5.12
N PHE A 120 -1.52 -1.81 4.24
CA PHE A 120 -2.83 -2.46 4.47
C PHE A 120 -3.62 -1.94 5.69
N GLY A 121 -3.59 -0.62 5.94
CA GLY A 121 -4.33 0.02 7.04
C GLY A 121 -3.71 -0.17 8.43
N THR A 122 -2.57 -0.86 8.53
CA THR A 122 -1.84 -1.08 9.79
C THR A 122 -1.47 0.23 10.51
N PRO A 123 -1.02 1.31 9.82
CA PRO A 123 -0.64 2.54 10.50
C PRO A 123 -1.77 3.16 11.31
N ALA A 124 -2.95 3.26 10.72
CA ALA A 124 -4.11 3.81 11.42
C ALA A 124 -4.53 2.93 12.62
N ALA A 125 -4.40 1.60 12.48
CA ALA A 125 -4.69 0.64 13.54
C ALA A 125 -3.75 0.76 14.75
N ILE A 126 -2.50 1.21 14.55
CA ILE A 126 -1.51 1.38 15.62
C ILE A 126 -1.51 2.81 16.15
N ALA A 127 -1.47 3.81 15.26
CA ALA A 127 -1.35 5.21 15.65
C ALA A 127 -2.62 5.75 16.34
N ALA A 128 -3.81 5.30 15.92
CA ALA A 128 -5.06 5.82 16.46
C ALA A 128 -5.27 5.49 17.95
N PRO A 129 -5.06 4.26 18.44
CA PRO A 129 -5.13 3.98 19.89
C PRO A 129 -4.13 4.78 20.72
N ILE A 130 -2.91 5.03 20.21
CA ILE A 130 -1.91 5.83 20.90
C ILE A 130 -2.43 7.26 21.09
N LEU A 131 -2.96 7.87 20.04
CA LEU A 131 -3.51 9.22 20.10
C LEU A 131 -4.74 9.32 21.01
N VAL A 132 -5.62 8.31 21.01
CA VAL A 132 -6.77 8.26 21.93
C VAL A 132 -6.28 8.10 23.38
N GLY A 133 -5.23 7.32 23.63
CA GLY A 133 -4.59 7.18 24.94
C GLY A 133 -4.02 8.50 25.48
N LEU A 134 -3.62 9.43 24.58
CA LEU A 134 -3.22 10.80 24.92
C LEU A 134 -4.40 11.75 25.22
N GLY A 135 -5.64 11.27 25.14
CA GLY A 135 -6.84 12.04 25.44
C GLY A 135 -7.51 12.72 24.23
N PHE A 136 -7.05 12.46 23.02
CA PHE A 136 -7.72 12.97 21.82
C PHE A 136 -9.04 12.25 21.54
N ASN A 137 -10.02 12.97 20.99
CA ASN A 137 -11.34 12.41 20.68
C ASN A 137 -11.26 11.30 19.63
N PRO A 138 -11.79 10.08 19.90
CA PRO A 138 -11.64 8.92 19.01
C PRO A 138 -12.11 9.15 17.56
N LEU A 139 -13.26 9.80 17.34
CA LEU A 139 -13.77 10.09 16.01
C LEU A 139 -12.85 11.06 15.23
N ARG A 140 -12.32 12.07 15.90
CA ARG A 140 -11.40 13.04 15.29
C ARG A 140 -10.04 12.40 14.98
N VAL A 141 -9.59 11.49 15.85
CA VAL A 141 -8.38 10.68 15.63
C VAL A 141 -8.54 9.77 14.42
N ALA A 142 -9.69 9.08 14.29
CA ALA A 142 -9.97 8.25 13.11
C ALA A 142 -9.85 9.07 11.81
N LEU A 143 -10.44 10.26 11.77
CA LEU A 143 -10.35 11.18 10.63
C LEU A 143 -8.90 11.56 10.30
N LEU A 144 -8.14 11.97 11.33
CA LEU A 144 -6.75 12.39 11.16
C LEU A 144 -5.87 11.25 10.64
N THR A 145 -5.93 10.08 11.27
CA THR A 145 -5.05 8.96 10.92
C THR A 145 -5.34 8.39 9.54
N LEU A 146 -6.61 8.32 9.12
CA LEU A 146 -6.97 7.90 7.77
C LEU A 146 -6.48 8.88 6.71
N VAL A 147 -6.57 10.19 6.96
CA VAL A 147 -6.15 11.21 6.00
C VAL A 147 -4.62 11.31 5.93
N MET A 148 -3.93 11.34 7.07
CA MET A 148 -2.46 11.44 7.10
C MET A 148 -1.77 10.21 6.50
N ASN A 149 -2.41 9.03 6.60
CA ASN A 149 -1.85 7.79 6.04
C ASN A 149 -1.83 7.75 4.50
N SER A 150 -2.51 8.66 3.80
CA SER A 150 -2.66 8.57 2.34
C SER A 150 -1.36 8.81 1.56
N VAL A 151 -0.47 9.67 2.03
CA VAL A 151 0.75 10.06 1.31
C VAL A 151 1.75 8.92 1.11
N PRO A 152 2.09 8.08 2.11
CA PRO A 152 3.05 6.99 1.92
C PRO A 152 2.49 5.76 1.20
N VAL A 153 1.18 5.65 0.99
CA VAL A 153 0.49 4.41 0.55
C VAL A 153 1.00 3.84 -0.77
N SER A 154 1.40 4.68 -1.73
CA SER A 154 1.92 4.20 -3.02
C SER A 154 3.21 3.39 -2.91
N PHE A 155 3.97 3.57 -1.83
CA PHE A 155 5.16 2.77 -1.51
C PHE A 155 4.98 2.00 -0.19
N GLY A 156 3.73 1.78 0.22
CA GLY A 156 3.38 0.95 1.37
C GLY A 156 3.79 -0.50 1.17
N ALA A 157 3.93 -1.25 2.27
CA ALA A 157 4.35 -2.66 2.25
C ALA A 157 5.51 -2.91 1.29
N VAL A 158 6.60 -2.17 1.46
CA VAL A 158 7.83 -2.30 0.66
C VAL A 158 7.55 -2.08 -0.85
N GLY A 159 6.81 -1.02 -1.18
CA GLY A 159 6.52 -0.62 -2.56
C GLY A 159 5.61 -1.55 -3.35
N THR A 160 4.95 -2.50 -2.70
CA THR A 160 4.04 -3.47 -3.34
C THR A 160 3.03 -2.83 -4.30
N PRO A 161 2.41 -1.66 -4.02
CA PRO A 161 1.51 -1.01 -4.97
C PRO A 161 2.18 -0.66 -6.30
N THR A 162 3.45 -0.28 -6.29
CA THR A 162 4.18 0.10 -7.51
C THR A 162 4.61 -1.13 -8.30
N TRP A 163 5.46 -1.99 -7.73
CA TRP A 163 6.07 -3.06 -8.52
C TRP A 163 5.15 -4.26 -8.74
N PHE A 164 4.30 -4.61 -7.75
CA PHE A 164 3.35 -5.70 -7.92
C PHE A 164 2.01 -5.20 -8.48
N GLY A 165 1.55 -4.02 -8.08
CA GLY A 165 0.32 -3.42 -8.58
C GLY A 165 0.28 -3.24 -10.11
N PHE A 166 1.44 -3.09 -10.74
CA PHE A 166 1.58 -2.98 -12.19
C PHE A 166 2.27 -4.17 -12.85
N ALA A 167 2.44 -5.30 -12.13
CA ALA A 167 3.20 -6.45 -12.61
C ALA A 167 2.67 -7.05 -13.93
N ASN A 168 1.36 -6.99 -14.17
CA ASN A 168 0.73 -7.57 -15.36
C ASN A 168 0.84 -6.68 -16.61
N LEU A 169 1.43 -5.49 -16.52
CA LEU A 169 1.46 -4.52 -17.62
C LEU A 169 2.69 -4.64 -18.54
N GLY A 170 3.61 -5.55 -18.22
CA GLY A 170 4.84 -5.76 -19.01
C GLY A 170 5.80 -4.57 -18.98
N LEU A 171 5.78 -3.77 -17.91
CA LEU A 171 6.62 -2.57 -17.78
C LEU A 171 8.08 -2.95 -17.48
N SER A 172 9.02 -2.14 -18.00
CA SER A 172 10.44 -2.24 -17.66
C SER A 172 10.71 -1.70 -16.24
N ASP A 173 11.83 -2.10 -15.64
CA ASP A 173 12.29 -1.52 -14.35
C ASP A 173 12.46 0.01 -14.45
N ALA A 174 12.90 0.53 -15.61
CA ALA A 174 13.03 1.96 -15.84
C ALA A 174 11.66 2.66 -15.83
N SER A 175 10.64 2.06 -16.45
CA SER A 175 9.27 2.60 -16.41
C SER A 175 8.70 2.57 -14.99
N LEU A 176 8.90 1.48 -14.24
CA LEU A 176 8.46 1.40 -12.84
C LEU A 176 9.16 2.45 -11.96
N LEU A 177 10.44 2.72 -12.20
CA LEU A 177 11.18 3.76 -11.49
C LEU A 177 10.63 5.14 -11.82
N GLU A 178 10.34 5.41 -13.10
CA GLU A 178 9.76 6.69 -13.54
C GLU A 178 8.36 6.90 -12.95
N ILE A 179 7.50 5.88 -12.97
CA ILE A 179 6.20 5.90 -12.28
C ILE A 179 6.40 6.24 -10.80
N GLY A 180 7.37 5.61 -10.14
CA GLY A 180 7.71 5.88 -8.75
C GLY A 180 8.13 7.33 -8.51
N ARG A 181 9.00 7.89 -9.37
CA ARG A 181 9.46 9.30 -9.29
C ARG A 181 8.31 10.29 -9.38
N GLN A 182 7.48 10.15 -10.41
CA GLN A 182 6.33 11.02 -10.64
C GLN A 182 5.30 10.90 -9.53
N THR A 183 5.02 9.66 -9.07
CA THR A 183 4.17 9.38 -7.91
C THR A 183 4.69 10.10 -6.66
N ALA A 184 5.98 9.97 -6.36
CA ALA A 184 6.60 10.60 -5.20
C ALA A 184 6.53 12.13 -5.27
N LEU A 185 6.76 12.72 -6.44
CA LEU A 185 6.69 14.16 -6.63
C LEU A 185 5.28 14.70 -6.34
N ILE A 186 4.24 14.05 -6.85
CA ILE A 186 2.85 14.43 -6.58
C ILE A 186 2.54 14.28 -5.07
N HIS A 187 2.98 13.21 -4.45
CA HIS A 187 2.79 12.97 -3.02
C HIS A 187 3.51 14.01 -2.14
N VAL A 188 4.70 14.47 -2.54
CA VAL A 188 5.41 15.56 -1.82
C VAL A 188 4.59 16.82 -1.82
N VAL A 189 4.05 17.24 -2.97
CA VAL A 189 3.19 18.44 -3.04
C VAL A 189 1.94 18.26 -2.18
N ALA A 190 1.28 17.11 -2.24
CA ALA A 190 0.14 16.79 -1.40
C ALA A 190 0.51 16.77 0.09
N GLY A 191 1.72 16.32 0.44
CA GLY A 191 2.24 16.27 1.79
C GLY A 191 2.30 17.63 2.50
N PHE A 192 2.34 18.74 1.78
CA PHE A 192 2.23 20.08 2.39
C PHE A 192 0.80 20.49 2.71
N VAL A 193 -0.19 19.91 2.07
CA VAL A 193 -1.61 20.30 2.22
C VAL A 193 -2.38 19.31 3.09
N ILE A 194 -2.23 18.03 2.83
CA ILE A 194 -3.04 16.97 3.46
C ILE A 194 -2.89 16.91 4.98
N PRO A 195 -1.66 16.99 5.57
CA PRO A 195 -1.54 17.02 7.03
C PRO A 195 -2.18 18.26 7.68
N LEU A 196 -2.17 19.42 7.02
CA LEU A 196 -2.85 20.62 7.53
C LEU A 196 -4.35 20.43 7.59
N LEU A 197 -4.96 19.82 6.55
CA LEU A 197 -6.37 19.48 6.53
C LEU A 197 -6.71 18.43 7.60
N ALA A 198 -5.85 17.44 7.80
CA ALA A 198 -6.02 16.41 8.81
C ALA A 198 -5.95 16.98 10.23
N LEU A 199 -4.97 17.81 10.52
CA LEU A 199 -4.82 18.49 11.83
C LEU A 199 -6.07 19.29 12.20
N ARG A 200 -6.73 19.91 11.21
CA ARG A 200 -7.94 20.71 11.43
C ARG A 200 -9.10 19.93 12.03
N PHE A 201 -9.11 18.61 11.93
CA PHE A 201 -10.12 17.78 12.62
C PHE A 201 -9.95 17.80 14.14
N ILE A 202 -8.75 18.02 14.67
CA ILE A 202 -8.45 17.91 16.09
C ILE A 202 -8.13 19.27 16.72
N VAL A 203 -7.26 20.06 16.09
CA VAL A 203 -6.77 21.33 16.63
C VAL A 203 -7.34 22.54 15.88
N SER A 204 -7.27 23.72 16.51
CA SER A 204 -7.74 24.96 15.91
C SER A 204 -6.80 25.45 14.79
N TRP A 205 -7.30 26.33 13.92
CA TRP A 205 -6.47 26.95 12.89
C TRP A 205 -5.37 27.84 13.49
N GLN A 206 -5.63 28.40 14.66
CA GLN A 206 -4.65 29.18 15.40
C GLN A 206 -3.48 28.31 15.88
N ASP A 207 -3.75 27.11 16.41
CA ASP A 207 -2.72 26.17 16.84
C ASP A 207 -1.88 25.69 15.66
N ILE A 208 -2.50 25.43 14.51
CA ILE A 208 -1.79 25.07 13.28
C ILE A 208 -0.84 26.19 12.87
N ARG A 209 -1.32 27.44 12.82
CA ARG A 209 -0.47 28.60 12.46
C ARG A 209 0.68 28.82 13.43
N ARG A 210 0.44 28.71 14.74
CA ARG A 210 1.48 28.87 15.77
C ARG A 210 2.58 27.81 15.70
N ASN A 211 2.25 26.60 15.21
CA ASN A 211 3.17 25.47 15.09
C ASN A 211 3.54 25.17 13.62
N LEU A 212 3.22 26.07 12.69
CA LEU A 212 3.44 25.85 11.25
C LEU A 212 4.90 25.52 10.91
N PRO A 213 5.93 26.18 11.50
CA PRO A 213 7.31 25.81 11.20
C PRO A 213 7.64 24.37 11.56
N PHE A 214 7.17 23.87 12.73
CA PHE A 214 7.36 22.46 13.11
C PHE A 214 6.63 21.51 12.16
N ILE A 215 5.38 21.84 11.79
CA ILE A 215 4.58 21.02 10.84
C ILE A 215 5.34 20.88 9.53
N LEU A 216 5.81 21.99 8.94
CA LEU A 216 6.54 21.98 7.67
C LEU A 216 7.86 21.22 7.79
N LEU A 217 8.62 21.41 8.86
CA LEU A 217 9.86 20.67 9.10
C LEU A 217 9.60 19.17 9.25
N SER A 218 8.55 18.77 9.95
CA SER A 218 8.17 17.36 10.10
C SER A 218 7.72 16.75 8.76
N VAL A 219 6.98 17.51 7.93
CA VAL A 219 6.62 17.09 6.58
C VAL A 219 7.87 16.91 5.73
N LEU A 220 8.76 17.90 5.69
CA LEU A 220 10.01 17.83 4.93
C LEU A 220 10.90 16.68 5.40
N SER A 221 10.97 16.44 6.71
CA SER A 221 11.75 15.34 7.27
C SER A 221 11.34 13.96 6.76
N CYS A 222 10.06 13.76 6.43
CA CYS A 222 9.55 12.54 5.80
C CYS A 222 9.68 12.60 4.27
N THR A 223 9.22 13.71 3.66
CA THR A 223 8.99 13.77 2.21
C THR A 223 10.27 14.00 1.40
N VAL A 224 11.28 14.67 1.95
CA VAL A 224 12.57 14.85 1.24
C VAL A 224 13.31 13.52 1.08
N PRO A 225 13.58 12.73 2.14
CA PRO A 225 14.19 11.42 1.96
C PRO A 225 13.34 10.48 1.09
N TYR A 226 12.01 10.53 1.23
CA TYR A 226 11.08 9.79 0.40
C TYR A 226 11.26 10.11 -1.09
N LEU A 227 11.30 11.40 -1.48
CA LEU A 227 11.51 11.82 -2.86
C LEU A 227 12.89 11.43 -3.38
N LEU A 228 13.95 11.65 -2.59
CA LEU A 228 15.32 11.29 -2.99
C LEU A 228 15.47 9.79 -3.21
N LEU A 229 14.87 8.97 -2.37
CA LEU A 229 14.90 7.52 -2.53
C LEU A 229 14.09 7.06 -3.73
N ALA A 230 12.96 7.69 -4.03
CA ALA A 230 12.16 7.39 -5.21
C ALA A 230 12.90 7.65 -6.53
N GLN A 231 14.01 8.44 -6.52
CA GLN A 231 14.86 8.63 -7.70
C GLN A 231 15.65 7.37 -8.08
N VAL A 232 15.88 6.46 -7.12
CA VAL A 232 16.76 5.30 -7.30
C VAL A 232 16.08 3.97 -6.96
N ASN A 233 14.93 4.00 -6.30
CA ASN A 233 14.22 2.80 -5.87
C ASN A 233 12.74 3.09 -5.63
N TYR A 234 11.87 2.16 -6.00
CA TYR A 234 10.41 2.23 -5.80
C TYR A 234 9.89 1.28 -4.71
N GLU A 235 10.77 0.57 -3.98
CA GLU A 235 10.33 -0.40 -2.97
C GLU A 235 10.21 0.23 -1.57
N PHE A 236 11.18 1.06 -1.16
CA PHE A 236 11.26 1.53 0.23
C PHE A 236 11.27 3.06 0.48
N PRO A 237 10.84 3.92 -0.45
CA PRO A 237 10.78 5.36 -0.16
C PRO A 237 9.97 5.68 1.08
N ALA A 238 8.79 5.06 1.28
CA ALA A 238 7.95 5.29 2.44
C ALA A 238 8.58 4.77 3.74
N LEU A 239 9.21 3.60 3.72
CA LEU A 239 9.81 3.00 4.91
C LEU A 239 10.97 3.83 5.45
N VAL A 240 11.93 4.15 4.59
CA VAL A 240 13.14 4.89 4.98
C VAL A 240 12.83 6.38 5.20
N GLY A 241 12.01 6.98 4.31
CA GLY A 241 11.55 8.35 4.48
C GLY A 241 10.78 8.55 5.78
N GLY A 242 9.91 7.59 6.13
CA GLY A 242 9.19 7.61 7.39
C GLY A 242 10.08 7.41 8.62
N ALA A 243 11.07 6.50 8.54
CA ALA A 243 12.00 6.25 9.65
C ALA A 243 12.89 7.48 9.94
N LEU A 244 13.47 8.07 8.90
CA LEU A 244 14.25 9.32 9.03
C LEU A 244 13.36 10.47 9.48
N GLY A 245 12.16 10.57 8.90
CA GLY A 245 11.19 11.59 9.28
C GLY A 245 10.75 11.49 10.74
N LEU A 246 10.53 10.28 11.25
CA LEU A 246 10.21 10.05 12.66
C LEU A 246 11.37 10.49 13.55
N ALA A 247 12.61 10.06 13.26
CA ALA A 247 13.78 10.42 14.04
C ALA A 247 13.98 11.95 14.09
N LEU A 248 13.93 12.61 12.93
CA LEU A 248 14.09 14.06 12.83
C LEU A 248 12.92 14.80 13.50
N SER A 249 11.67 14.38 13.32
CA SER A 249 10.51 15.01 13.97
C SER A 249 10.59 14.92 15.50
N VAL A 250 11.07 13.78 16.03
CA VAL A 250 11.30 13.62 17.48
C VAL A 250 12.41 14.55 17.97
N LEU A 251 13.52 14.67 17.24
CA LEU A 251 14.62 15.58 17.60
C LEU A 251 14.17 17.04 17.57
N LEU A 252 13.44 17.46 16.53
CA LEU A 252 12.87 18.81 16.42
C LEU A 252 11.91 19.12 17.59
N ALA A 253 11.04 18.16 17.92
CA ALA A 253 10.08 18.33 19.01
C ALA A 253 10.75 18.43 20.39
N ARG A 254 11.77 17.60 20.65
CA ARG A 254 12.56 17.67 21.89
C ARG A 254 13.34 18.97 22.01
N GLY A 255 13.85 19.48 20.89
CA GLY A 255 14.51 20.79 20.83
C GLY A 255 13.55 21.97 20.88
N GLY A 256 12.24 21.75 20.86
CA GLY A 256 11.22 22.82 20.80
C GLY A 256 11.26 23.63 19.50
N ILE A 257 11.90 23.09 18.45
CA ILE A 257 12.14 23.83 17.20
C ILE A 257 10.83 23.97 16.43
N GLY A 258 10.42 25.23 16.21
CA GLY A 258 9.20 25.56 15.48
C GLY A 258 7.89 25.31 16.23
N LEU A 259 7.95 24.94 17.51
CA LEU A 259 6.79 24.69 18.36
C LEU A 259 6.44 25.92 19.23
N ALA A 260 5.15 26.21 19.34
CA ALA A 260 4.65 27.12 20.33
C ALA A 260 4.80 26.50 21.74
N ARG A 261 5.02 27.34 22.77
CA ARG A 261 5.07 26.87 24.16
C ARG A 261 3.77 26.15 24.52
N ALA A 262 3.88 24.96 25.11
CA ALA A 262 2.73 24.22 25.60
C ALA A 262 2.12 24.94 26.83
N GLU A 263 0.81 25.13 26.82
CA GLU A 263 0.08 25.77 27.93
C GLU A 263 -0.07 24.83 29.14
N LYS A 264 0.12 23.53 28.98
CA LYS A 264 0.02 22.53 30.06
C LYS A 264 1.36 21.85 30.28
N PRO A 265 1.80 21.68 31.56
CA PRO A 265 2.96 20.86 31.86
C PRO A 265 2.69 19.42 31.43
N GLN A 266 3.71 18.75 30.92
CA GLN A 266 3.66 17.35 30.59
C GLN A 266 3.20 16.56 31.82
N SER A 267 2.09 15.80 31.71
CA SER A 267 1.79 14.75 32.69
C SER A 267 3.07 13.91 32.83
N ALA A 268 3.46 13.57 34.08
CA ALA A 268 4.70 12.87 34.37
C ALA A 268 4.71 11.43 33.77
N ALA A 269 4.68 11.35 32.44
CA ALA A 269 4.94 10.12 31.74
C ALA A 269 6.38 9.71 32.06
N GLN A 270 6.55 8.56 32.71
CA GLN A 270 7.87 8.06 33.06
C GLN A 270 8.72 7.96 31.79
N ALA A 271 9.86 8.66 31.80
CA ALA A 271 10.80 8.63 30.70
C ALA A 271 11.24 7.17 30.41
N VAL A 272 10.99 6.69 29.22
CA VAL A 272 11.45 5.36 28.80
C VAL A 272 12.96 5.44 28.54
N PRO A 273 13.79 4.58 29.15
CA PRO A 273 15.22 4.55 28.90
C PRO A 273 15.52 4.36 27.41
N PHE A 274 16.46 5.13 26.87
CA PHE A 274 16.79 5.09 25.43
C PHE A 274 17.12 3.68 24.92
N MET A 275 17.85 2.89 25.70
CA MET A 275 18.20 1.51 25.32
C MET A 275 16.97 0.59 25.20
N GLN A 276 15.92 0.81 25.99
CA GLN A 276 14.65 0.08 25.86
C GLN A 276 13.93 0.46 24.57
N VAL A 277 13.98 1.74 24.18
CA VAL A 277 13.41 2.20 22.90
C VAL A 277 14.16 1.58 21.73
N VAL A 278 15.51 1.61 21.75
CA VAL A 278 16.34 0.98 20.72
C VAL A 278 16.03 -0.51 20.60
N LYS A 279 15.97 -1.22 21.74
CA LYS A 279 15.59 -2.65 21.74
C LYS A 279 14.19 -2.88 21.16
N ALA A 280 13.21 -2.05 21.52
CA ALA A 280 11.84 -2.16 21.01
C ALA A 280 11.75 -1.85 19.50
N MET A 281 12.56 -0.94 18.99
CA MET A 281 12.65 -0.58 17.57
C MET A 281 13.52 -1.55 16.74
N THR A 282 14.28 -2.44 17.40
CA THR A 282 15.22 -3.35 16.71
C THR A 282 14.56 -4.15 15.57
N PRO A 283 13.35 -4.71 15.68
CA PRO A 283 12.72 -5.42 14.57
C PRO A 283 12.57 -4.54 13.32
N THR A 284 12.10 -3.30 13.50
CA THR A 284 11.92 -2.35 12.40
C THR A 284 13.26 -1.88 11.83
N LEU A 285 14.24 -1.61 12.68
CA LEU A 285 15.58 -1.19 12.24
C LEU A 285 16.31 -2.31 11.49
N LEU A 286 16.19 -3.56 11.95
CA LEU A 286 16.73 -4.73 11.24
C LEU A 286 16.04 -4.94 9.90
N LEU A 287 14.72 -4.80 9.85
CA LEU A 287 13.98 -4.86 8.59
C LEU A 287 14.51 -3.85 7.58
N ILE A 288 14.65 -2.58 7.99
CA ILE A 288 15.19 -1.51 7.14
C ILE A 288 16.62 -1.86 6.67
N ALA A 289 17.48 -2.27 7.60
CA ALA A 289 18.87 -2.61 7.29
C ALA A 289 18.97 -3.76 6.28
N ILE A 290 18.21 -4.85 6.49
CA ILE A 290 18.20 -6.02 5.59
C ILE A 290 17.62 -5.63 4.23
N LEU A 291 16.56 -4.84 4.18
CA LEU A 291 15.99 -4.35 2.92
C LEU A 291 17.02 -3.51 2.14
N ILE A 292 17.69 -2.56 2.79
CA ILE A 292 18.72 -1.75 2.15
C ILE A 292 19.84 -2.64 1.63
N VAL A 293 20.40 -3.52 2.46
CA VAL A 293 21.51 -4.40 2.10
C VAL A 293 21.16 -5.33 0.94
N THR A 294 19.94 -5.89 0.92
CA THR A 294 19.51 -6.82 -0.14
C THR A 294 19.14 -6.14 -1.45
N ARG A 295 18.92 -4.80 -1.45
CA ARG A 295 18.45 -4.05 -2.64
C ARG A 295 19.53 -3.16 -3.27
N ILE A 296 20.60 -2.84 -2.54
CA ILE A 296 21.71 -2.05 -3.09
C ILE A 296 22.42 -2.87 -4.15
N HIS A 297 22.41 -2.35 -5.39
CA HIS A 297 23.03 -3.03 -6.54
C HIS A 297 24.55 -3.21 -6.36
N GLN A 298 25.19 -2.21 -5.77
CA GLN A 298 26.66 -2.19 -5.57
C GLN A 298 27.16 -3.31 -4.64
N LEU A 299 26.32 -3.87 -3.79
CA LEU A 299 26.65 -5.00 -2.92
C LEU A 299 26.53 -6.37 -3.62
N GLY A 300 26.05 -6.41 -4.86
CA GLY A 300 25.88 -7.64 -5.63
C GLY A 300 24.74 -8.57 -5.15
N LEU A 301 24.19 -8.35 -3.97
CA LEU A 301 23.16 -9.22 -3.39
C LEU A 301 21.86 -9.20 -4.20
N LYS A 302 21.48 -8.05 -4.77
CA LYS A 302 20.31 -7.95 -5.66
C LYS A 302 20.44 -8.92 -6.84
N ALA A 303 21.61 -8.98 -7.48
CA ALA A 303 21.88 -9.88 -8.61
C ALA A 303 21.84 -11.34 -8.17
N LEU A 304 22.47 -11.67 -7.04
CA LEU A 304 22.47 -13.01 -6.47
C LEU A 304 21.05 -13.51 -6.15
N LEU A 305 20.21 -12.67 -5.52
CA LEU A 305 18.82 -13.00 -5.15
C LEU A 305 17.85 -13.06 -6.34
N ASN A 306 18.27 -12.60 -7.53
CA ASN A 306 17.48 -12.65 -8.76
C ASN A 306 18.14 -13.50 -9.87
N THR A 307 19.15 -14.30 -9.54
CA THR A 307 19.82 -15.18 -10.52
C THR A 307 18.81 -16.15 -11.14
N THR A 308 18.69 -16.10 -12.46
CA THR A 308 17.81 -16.98 -13.24
C THR A 308 18.50 -18.24 -13.73
N THR A 309 19.79 -18.44 -13.41
CA THR A 309 20.52 -19.66 -13.75
C THR A 309 19.77 -20.86 -13.25
N LEU A 310 19.44 -21.79 -14.15
CA LEU A 310 18.64 -22.96 -13.89
C LEU A 310 19.35 -23.89 -12.90
N LEU A 311 18.65 -24.26 -11.82
CA LEU A 311 19.10 -25.27 -10.86
C LEU A 311 18.43 -26.62 -11.15
N TRP A 312 17.13 -26.60 -11.44
CA TRP A 312 16.33 -27.79 -11.68
C TRP A 312 15.14 -27.47 -12.57
N GLN A 313 14.76 -28.44 -13.42
CA GLN A 313 13.67 -28.33 -14.36
C GLN A 313 12.96 -29.69 -14.49
N GLU A 314 11.63 -29.67 -14.49
CA GLU A 314 10.80 -30.86 -14.61
C GLU A 314 9.58 -30.57 -15.46
N ASN A 315 9.26 -31.49 -16.35
CA ASN A 315 8.05 -31.43 -17.16
C ASN A 315 6.92 -32.11 -16.39
N LEU A 316 5.93 -31.31 -15.94
CA LEU A 316 4.76 -31.77 -15.20
C LEU A 316 3.62 -32.22 -16.14
N GLY A 317 3.93 -32.54 -17.38
CA GLY A 317 2.97 -32.95 -18.38
C GLY A 317 1.97 -31.85 -18.74
N TRP A 318 0.68 -32.09 -18.52
CA TRP A 318 -0.37 -31.12 -18.84
C TRP A 318 -0.32 -29.83 -18.02
N LEU A 319 0.31 -29.84 -16.84
CA LEU A 319 0.47 -28.62 -16.00
C LEU A 319 1.52 -27.66 -16.55
N GLY A 320 2.39 -28.12 -17.46
CA GLY A 320 3.46 -27.33 -18.03
C GLY A 320 4.84 -27.69 -17.46
N GLU A 321 5.76 -26.77 -17.50
CA GLU A 321 7.14 -26.95 -17.12
C GLU A 321 7.46 -26.17 -15.84
N LEU A 322 7.91 -26.88 -14.79
CA LEU A 322 8.37 -26.29 -13.55
C LEU A 322 9.86 -26.05 -13.62
N ARG A 323 10.29 -24.82 -13.40
CA ARG A 323 11.70 -24.41 -13.35
C ARG A 323 12.05 -23.82 -12.00
N ILE A 324 13.19 -24.18 -11.46
CA ILE A 324 13.72 -23.60 -10.23
C ILE A 324 15.13 -23.09 -10.53
N SER A 325 15.38 -21.80 -10.26
CA SER A 325 16.68 -21.18 -10.40
C SER A 325 17.54 -21.33 -9.14
N GLN A 326 18.84 -21.00 -9.24
CA GLN A 326 19.76 -20.95 -8.09
C GLN A 326 19.31 -19.95 -7.01
N ALA A 327 18.59 -18.89 -7.37
CA ALA A 327 17.96 -17.97 -6.43
C ALA A 327 16.60 -18.45 -5.90
N LEU A 328 16.27 -19.73 -6.07
CA LEU A 328 14.97 -20.31 -5.72
C LEU A 328 13.78 -19.54 -6.33
N ILE A 329 13.96 -19.04 -7.55
CA ILE A 329 12.86 -18.55 -8.35
C ILE A 329 12.12 -19.78 -8.86
N VAL A 330 10.89 -19.97 -8.43
CA VAL A 330 10.02 -21.06 -8.86
C VAL A 330 9.12 -20.53 -9.97
N GLU A 331 9.25 -21.07 -11.19
CA GLU A 331 8.46 -20.65 -12.35
C GLU A 331 7.68 -21.84 -12.92
N LEU A 332 6.42 -21.59 -13.23
CA LEU A 332 5.57 -22.50 -13.97
C LEU A 332 5.37 -21.91 -15.37
N GLN A 333 5.91 -22.55 -16.37
CA GLN A 333 5.86 -22.11 -17.77
C GLN A 333 4.99 -23.03 -18.61
N GLN A 334 4.48 -22.51 -19.74
CA GLN A 334 3.65 -23.27 -20.69
C GLN A 334 2.44 -23.95 -20.04
N VAL A 335 1.80 -23.26 -19.09
CA VAL A 335 0.67 -23.80 -18.32
C VAL A 335 -0.43 -24.29 -19.25
N LEU A 336 -0.81 -25.56 -19.10
CA LEU A 336 -1.78 -26.26 -19.96
C LEU A 336 -1.43 -26.19 -21.45
N GLY A 337 -0.14 -26.10 -21.81
CA GLY A 337 0.32 -25.97 -23.20
C GLY A 337 -0.05 -24.63 -23.86
N THR A 338 -0.23 -23.58 -23.06
CA THR A 338 -0.45 -22.19 -23.49
C THR A 338 0.80 -21.34 -23.28
N ALA A 339 0.80 -20.10 -23.73
CA ALA A 339 1.87 -19.13 -23.44
C ALA A 339 1.83 -18.59 -21.99
N ALA A 340 0.84 -18.99 -21.19
CA ALA A 340 0.69 -18.51 -19.82
C ALA A 340 1.82 -19.05 -18.93
N ALA A 341 2.43 -18.13 -18.15
CA ALA A 341 3.50 -18.43 -17.21
C ALA A 341 3.33 -17.59 -15.95
N ALA A 342 3.81 -18.10 -14.82
CA ALA A 342 3.89 -17.35 -13.58
C ALA A 342 5.07 -17.82 -12.73
N GLY A 343 5.60 -16.94 -11.88
CA GLY A 343 6.74 -17.27 -11.04
C GLY A 343 6.67 -16.60 -9.66
N TYR A 344 7.42 -17.19 -8.72
CA TYR A 344 7.60 -16.68 -7.36
C TYR A 344 9.09 -16.58 -7.03
N LYS A 345 9.57 -15.38 -6.74
CA LYS A 345 10.98 -15.10 -6.42
C LYS A 345 11.23 -15.29 -4.91
N THR A 346 11.40 -16.54 -4.47
CA THR A 346 11.39 -16.92 -3.04
C THR A 346 12.39 -16.12 -2.19
N LEU A 347 13.62 -15.93 -2.65
CA LEU A 347 14.63 -15.18 -1.90
C LEU A 347 14.54 -13.67 -2.07
N TYR A 348 14.06 -13.20 -3.22
CA TYR A 348 13.97 -11.77 -3.49
C TYR A 348 12.74 -11.12 -2.88
N VAL A 349 11.58 -11.78 -2.90
CA VAL A 349 10.36 -11.25 -2.27
C VAL A 349 10.63 -11.00 -0.78
N PRO A 350 10.31 -9.79 -0.24
CA PRO A 350 10.69 -9.42 1.13
C PRO A 350 9.97 -10.20 2.24
N ALA A 351 9.34 -11.32 1.89
CA ALA A 351 8.65 -12.20 2.82
C ALA A 351 9.61 -13.06 3.66
N LEU A 352 10.49 -13.80 2.98
CA LEU A 352 11.37 -14.78 3.63
C LEU A 352 12.60 -14.09 4.25
N ILE A 353 13.42 -13.42 3.44
CA ILE A 353 14.68 -12.86 3.96
C ILE A 353 14.41 -11.65 4.87
N PRO A 354 13.76 -10.53 4.45
CA PRO A 354 13.58 -9.42 5.37
C PRO A 354 12.66 -9.77 6.54
N PHE A 355 11.42 -10.19 6.31
CA PHE A 355 10.45 -10.33 7.40
C PHE A 355 10.69 -11.55 8.28
N LEU A 356 10.75 -12.75 7.71
CA LEU A 356 10.88 -13.97 8.52
C LEU A 356 12.21 -14.04 9.24
N LEU A 357 13.31 -13.65 8.58
CA LEU A 357 14.63 -13.61 9.21
C LEU A 357 14.66 -12.65 10.39
N VAL A 358 14.11 -11.42 10.24
CA VAL A 358 14.01 -10.47 11.34
C VAL A 358 13.22 -11.05 12.50
N VAL A 359 12.09 -11.67 12.23
CA VAL A 359 11.26 -12.30 13.28
C VAL A 359 12.06 -13.38 14.01
N VAL A 360 12.72 -14.28 13.28
CA VAL A 360 13.53 -15.36 13.87
C VAL A 360 14.66 -14.80 14.73
N LEU A 361 15.38 -13.78 14.27
CA LEU A 361 16.45 -13.13 15.03
C LEU A 361 15.93 -12.42 16.30
N CYS A 362 14.69 -11.92 16.26
CA CYS A 362 14.10 -11.21 17.38
C CYS A 362 13.46 -12.12 18.45
N ILE A 363 13.16 -13.39 18.13
CA ILE A 363 12.64 -14.36 19.12
C ILE A 363 13.58 -14.48 20.34
N PRO A 364 14.89 -14.78 20.20
CA PRO A 364 15.82 -14.83 21.32
C PRO A 364 16.08 -13.44 21.93
N LEU A 365 16.11 -12.37 21.12
CA LEU A 365 16.32 -11.00 21.59
C LEU A 365 15.26 -10.59 22.63
N PHE A 366 14.00 -10.95 22.40
CA PHE A 366 12.88 -10.69 23.31
C PHE A 366 12.59 -11.83 24.28
N ARG A 367 13.34 -12.94 24.21
CA ARG A 367 13.17 -14.13 25.04
C ARG A 367 11.74 -14.70 24.98
N LEU A 368 11.17 -14.78 23.78
CA LEU A 368 9.82 -15.29 23.59
C LEU A 368 9.78 -16.80 23.88
N ASN A 369 8.75 -17.22 24.62
CA ASN A 369 8.53 -18.64 24.88
C ASN A 369 7.79 -19.33 23.70
N GLY A 370 7.79 -20.66 23.68
CA GLY A 370 7.16 -21.45 22.60
C GLY A 370 5.67 -21.17 22.42
N GLY A 371 4.93 -20.86 23.51
CA GLY A 371 3.53 -20.48 23.44
C GLY A 371 3.30 -19.16 22.72
N GLN A 372 4.11 -18.15 23.03
CA GLN A 372 4.09 -16.84 22.36
C GLN A 372 4.43 -16.95 20.86
N VAL A 373 5.43 -17.75 20.52
CA VAL A 373 5.81 -18.00 19.12
C VAL A 373 4.66 -18.70 18.39
N ARG A 374 4.08 -19.73 18.96
CA ARG A 374 2.93 -20.42 18.38
C ARG A 374 1.74 -19.49 18.17
N GLN A 375 1.43 -18.65 19.16
CA GLN A 375 0.35 -17.66 19.07
C GLN A 375 0.59 -16.71 17.91
N MET A 376 1.80 -16.15 17.78
CA MET A 376 2.18 -15.22 16.73
C MET A 376 1.96 -15.80 15.32
N PHE A 377 2.41 -17.04 15.07
CA PHE A 377 2.23 -17.70 13.78
C PHE A 377 0.77 -18.08 13.52
N SER A 378 0.06 -18.61 14.53
CA SER A 378 -1.36 -18.98 14.41
C SER A 378 -2.26 -17.78 14.10
N GLU A 379 -2.07 -16.65 14.81
CA GLU A 379 -2.84 -15.44 14.56
C GLU A 379 -2.52 -14.81 13.19
N THR A 380 -1.27 -14.92 12.73
CA THR A 380 -0.88 -14.51 11.38
C THR A 380 -1.62 -15.35 10.35
N GLY A 381 -1.60 -16.68 10.47
CA GLY A 381 -2.31 -17.60 9.57
C GLY A 381 -3.81 -17.29 9.47
N GLY A 382 -4.47 -17.01 10.59
CA GLY A 382 -5.91 -16.66 10.59
C GLY A 382 -6.23 -15.34 9.87
N ARG A 383 -5.28 -14.40 9.82
CA ARG A 383 -5.48 -13.07 9.20
C ARG A 383 -5.22 -13.00 7.71
N ILE A 384 -4.49 -13.96 7.12
CA ILE A 384 -4.13 -13.92 5.69
C ILE A 384 -5.20 -14.49 4.76
N THR A 385 -6.15 -15.28 5.25
CA THR A 385 -7.15 -15.99 4.42
C THR A 385 -8.00 -15.04 3.58
N ARG A 386 -8.58 -14.00 4.19
CA ARG A 386 -9.41 -13.02 3.46
C ARG A 386 -8.62 -12.21 2.45
N PRO A 387 -7.45 -11.63 2.76
CA PRO A 387 -6.57 -11.02 1.78
C PRO A 387 -6.17 -11.95 0.64
N PHE A 388 -5.88 -13.23 0.91
CA PHE A 388 -5.56 -14.21 -0.12
C PHE A 388 -6.71 -14.37 -1.12
N ILE A 389 -7.94 -14.61 -0.64
CA ILE A 389 -9.11 -14.78 -1.49
C ILE A 389 -9.40 -13.53 -2.32
N ALA A 390 -9.28 -12.34 -1.71
CA ALA A 390 -9.47 -11.07 -2.41
C ALA A 390 -8.43 -10.84 -3.53
N LEU A 391 -7.15 -11.07 -3.24
CA LEU A 391 -6.06 -10.91 -4.20
C LEU A 391 -6.13 -11.95 -5.32
N PHE A 392 -6.41 -13.22 -4.99
CA PHE A 392 -6.60 -14.26 -5.99
C PHE A 392 -7.76 -13.92 -6.93
N GLY A 393 -8.93 -13.52 -6.37
CA GLY A 393 -10.07 -13.09 -7.17
C GLY A 393 -9.75 -11.89 -8.07
N ALA A 394 -9.03 -10.88 -7.55
CA ALA A 394 -8.60 -9.72 -8.32
C ALA A 394 -7.66 -10.12 -9.48
N LEU A 395 -6.67 -10.96 -9.21
CA LEU A 395 -5.72 -11.42 -10.25
C LEU A 395 -6.39 -12.26 -11.31
N VAL A 396 -7.29 -13.18 -10.93
CA VAL A 396 -8.09 -13.93 -11.91
C VAL A 396 -8.90 -12.98 -12.77
N MET A 397 -9.64 -12.05 -12.16
CA MET A 397 -10.46 -11.08 -12.89
C MET A 397 -9.60 -10.28 -13.89
N VAL A 398 -8.48 -9.74 -13.46
CA VAL A 398 -7.60 -8.91 -14.30
C VAL A 398 -6.96 -9.72 -15.42
N ASN A 399 -6.38 -10.90 -15.12
CA ASN A 399 -5.79 -11.75 -16.13
C ASN A 399 -6.81 -12.10 -17.22
N LEU A 400 -8.05 -12.46 -16.83
CA LEU A 400 -9.10 -12.78 -17.80
C LEU A 400 -9.56 -11.55 -18.59
N MET A 401 -9.63 -10.36 -17.97
CA MET A 401 -9.96 -9.12 -18.68
C MET A 401 -8.89 -8.67 -19.67
N MET A 402 -7.65 -9.12 -19.52
CA MET A 402 -6.54 -8.84 -20.44
C MET A 402 -6.46 -9.82 -21.63
N LEU A 403 -7.26 -10.89 -21.63
CA LEU A 403 -7.31 -11.85 -22.75
C LEU A 403 -8.10 -11.29 -23.94
N GLY A 404 -7.64 -11.60 -25.15
CA GLY A 404 -8.34 -11.26 -26.41
C GLY A 404 -7.58 -10.26 -27.31
N GLY A 405 -6.34 -9.88 -26.96
CA GLY A 405 -5.55 -8.92 -27.75
C GLY A 405 -6.30 -7.59 -27.91
N ASP A 406 -6.48 -7.10 -29.14
CA ASP A 406 -7.19 -5.84 -29.41
C ASP A 406 -8.67 -5.83 -28.99
N ASN A 407 -9.27 -6.99 -28.80
CA ASN A 407 -10.64 -7.17 -28.33
C ASN A 407 -10.72 -7.48 -26.83
N ALA A 408 -9.59 -7.42 -26.13
CA ALA A 408 -9.59 -7.62 -24.68
C ALA A 408 -10.50 -6.58 -23.97
N PRO A 409 -11.31 -7.00 -22.98
CA PRO A 409 -12.17 -6.08 -22.24
C PRO A 409 -11.48 -4.80 -21.76
N VAL A 410 -10.25 -4.91 -21.25
CA VAL A 410 -9.42 -3.77 -20.80
C VAL A 410 -9.16 -2.79 -21.96
N ILE A 411 -8.80 -3.31 -23.15
CA ILE A 411 -8.49 -2.49 -24.34
C ILE A 411 -9.75 -1.79 -24.86
N LEU A 412 -10.89 -2.50 -24.90
CA LEU A 412 -12.16 -1.92 -25.35
C LEU A 412 -12.63 -0.78 -24.44
N ILE A 413 -12.51 -0.95 -23.12
CA ILE A 413 -12.81 0.10 -22.14
C ILE A 413 -11.86 1.28 -22.33
N GLY A 414 -10.57 1.02 -22.46
CA GLY A 414 -9.56 2.05 -22.66
C GLY A 414 -9.82 2.89 -23.91
N LYS A 415 -10.05 2.25 -25.05
CA LYS A 415 -10.38 2.94 -26.32
C LYS A 415 -11.65 3.80 -26.20
N ALA A 416 -12.69 3.28 -25.53
CA ALA A 416 -13.94 4.03 -25.35
C ALA A 416 -13.75 5.27 -24.45
N LEU A 417 -13.02 5.14 -23.35
CA LEU A 417 -12.74 6.26 -22.45
C LEU A 417 -11.80 7.29 -23.11
N ALA A 418 -10.77 6.83 -23.84
CA ALA A 418 -9.90 7.69 -24.60
C ALA A 418 -10.67 8.54 -25.64
N ALA A 419 -11.63 7.92 -26.36
CA ALA A 419 -12.47 8.63 -27.32
C ALA A 419 -13.39 9.69 -26.67
N LEU A 420 -13.77 9.50 -25.40
CA LEU A 420 -14.62 10.43 -24.67
C LEU A 420 -13.85 11.60 -24.05
N THR A 421 -12.64 11.37 -23.57
CA THR A 421 -11.90 12.31 -22.72
C THR A 421 -10.67 12.93 -23.41
N GLY A 422 -10.08 12.21 -24.36
CA GLY A 422 -8.82 12.64 -25.01
C GLY A 422 -7.75 13.03 -23.99
N ASP A 423 -7.05 14.13 -24.24
CA ASP A 423 -5.97 14.64 -23.38
C ASP A 423 -6.44 15.02 -21.97
N SER A 424 -7.74 15.31 -21.78
CA SER A 424 -8.30 15.65 -20.48
C SER A 424 -8.30 14.46 -19.50
N TRP A 425 -8.02 13.23 -19.96
CA TRP A 425 -8.00 12.06 -19.09
C TRP A 425 -7.03 12.19 -17.91
N LEU A 426 -5.88 12.83 -18.10
CA LEU A 426 -4.90 13.03 -17.02
C LEU A 426 -5.50 13.71 -15.78
N LEU A 427 -6.48 14.62 -15.97
CA LEU A 427 -7.15 15.31 -14.86
C LEU A 427 -8.04 14.38 -14.04
N PHE A 428 -8.54 13.30 -14.65
CA PHE A 428 -9.48 12.34 -14.03
C PHE A 428 -8.81 11.02 -13.64
N SER A 429 -7.63 10.73 -14.16
CA SER A 429 -6.92 9.47 -13.98
C SER A 429 -6.79 9.05 -12.51
N SER A 430 -6.43 9.98 -11.62
CA SER A 430 -6.30 9.70 -10.19
C SER A 430 -7.63 9.32 -9.52
N PHE A 431 -8.76 9.78 -10.02
CA PHE A 431 -10.07 9.41 -9.46
C PHE A 431 -10.45 7.97 -9.77
N LEU A 432 -10.01 7.41 -10.91
CA LEU A 432 -10.18 5.98 -11.19
C LEU A 432 -9.36 5.14 -10.19
N GLY A 433 -8.12 5.56 -9.90
CA GLY A 433 -7.31 4.94 -8.86
C GLY A 433 -7.97 5.00 -7.48
N ALA A 434 -8.54 6.16 -7.12
CA ALA A 434 -9.26 6.34 -5.87
C ALA A 434 -10.48 5.42 -5.76
N LEU A 435 -11.23 5.26 -6.85
CA LEU A 435 -12.37 4.35 -6.92
C LEU A 435 -11.94 2.90 -6.60
N GLY A 436 -10.85 2.42 -7.18
CA GLY A 436 -10.33 1.08 -6.93
C GLY A 436 -9.95 0.86 -5.46
N SER A 437 -9.28 1.81 -4.86
CA SER A 437 -8.87 1.74 -3.46
C SER A 437 -10.03 1.93 -2.48
N PHE A 438 -11.00 2.78 -2.81
CA PHE A 438 -12.22 2.97 -2.04
C PHE A 438 -12.93 1.65 -1.76
N PHE A 439 -13.01 0.78 -2.77
CA PHE A 439 -13.67 -0.51 -2.65
C PHE A 439 -12.79 -1.59 -2.03
N SER A 440 -11.54 -1.69 -2.48
CA SER A 440 -10.66 -2.79 -2.08
C SER A 440 -9.97 -2.56 -0.73
N GLY A 441 -9.74 -1.32 -0.35
CA GLY A 441 -8.90 -0.94 0.78
C GLY A 441 -7.41 -1.07 0.51
N SER A 442 -7.03 -1.19 -0.77
CA SER A 442 -5.65 -1.48 -1.16
C SER A 442 -5.27 -0.78 -2.45
N ASN A 443 -4.22 0.03 -2.40
CA ASN A 443 -3.65 0.64 -3.59
C ASN A 443 -3.09 -0.43 -4.56
N THR A 444 -2.52 -1.52 -4.04
CA THR A 444 -2.06 -2.64 -4.86
C THR A 444 -3.21 -3.24 -5.69
N VAL A 445 -4.36 -3.50 -5.05
CA VAL A 445 -5.54 -4.04 -5.74
C VAL A 445 -6.10 -3.02 -6.73
N SER A 446 -6.11 -1.73 -6.38
CA SER A 446 -6.52 -0.66 -7.28
C SER A 446 -5.66 -0.63 -8.55
N ASN A 447 -4.34 -0.66 -8.39
CA ASN A 447 -3.40 -0.65 -9.52
C ASN A 447 -3.51 -1.92 -10.38
N LEU A 448 -3.65 -3.10 -9.75
CA LEU A 448 -3.93 -4.35 -10.47
C LEU A 448 -5.22 -4.25 -11.29
N THR A 449 -6.29 -3.72 -10.68
CA THR A 449 -7.62 -3.71 -11.31
C THR A 449 -7.71 -2.72 -12.47
N PHE A 450 -7.15 -1.53 -12.29
CA PHE A 450 -7.35 -0.42 -13.23
C PHE A 450 -6.10 -0.02 -14.01
N GLY A 451 -4.92 -0.52 -13.65
CA GLY A 451 -3.67 -0.17 -14.33
C GLY A 451 -3.69 -0.48 -15.83
N GLY A 452 -4.23 -1.65 -16.23
CA GLY A 452 -4.35 -2.00 -17.65
C GLY A 452 -5.30 -1.08 -18.42
N ILE A 453 -6.40 -0.65 -17.79
CA ILE A 453 -7.32 0.33 -18.39
C ILE A 453 -6.61 1.67 -18.57
N GLN A 454 -5.91 2.15 -17.54
CA GLN A 454 -5.13 3.39 -17.59
C GLN A 454 -4.07 3.36 -18.69
N GLN A 455 -3.33 2.25 -18.79
CA GLN A 455 -2.32 2.04 -19.84
C GLN A 455 -2.97 2.09 -21.24
N SER A 456 -4.09 1.41 -21.41
CA SER A 456 -4.82 1.40 -22.70
C SER A 456 -5.35 2.78 -23.08
N ILE A 457 -5.85 3.57 -22.12
CA ILE A 457 -6.30 4.94 -22.35
C ILE A 457 -5.10 5.81 -22.79
N ALA A 458 -4.01 5.76 -22.04
CA ALA A 458 -2.82 6.54 -22.34
C ALA A 458 -2.29 6.25 -23.76
N GLN A 459 -2.15 4.96 -24.09
CA GLN A 459 -1.71 4.54 -25.44
C GLN A 459 -2.67 4.98 -26.54
N SER A 460 -3.98 4.91 -26.31
CA SER A 460 -5.00 5.30 -27.30
C SER A 460 -5.12 6.80 -27.50
N SER A 461 -4.81 7.60 -26.46
CA SER A 461 -4.86 9.07 -26.50
C SER A 461 -3.49 9.72 -26.76
N GLY A 462 -2.41 8.93 -26.90
CA GLY A 462 -1.05 9.48 -27.06
C GLY A 462 -0.50 10.16 -25.81
N LEU A 463 -1.02 9.82 -24.62
CA LEU A 463 -0.57 10.37 -23.34
C LEU A 463 0.65 9.60 -22.81
N ASP A 464 1.41 10.24 -21.91
CA ASP A 464 2.49 9.54 -21.20
C ASP A 464 1.91 8.44 -20.29
N VAL A 465 2.28 7.20 -20.62
CA VAL A 465 1.86 5.99 -19.89
C VAL A 465 2.38 6.02 -18.45
N ASN A 466 3.63 6.45 -18.22
CA ASN A 466 4.23 6.47 -16.89
C ASN A 466 3.51 7.50 -15.99
N LEU A 467 3.21 8.68 -16.52
CA LEU A 467 2.46 9.70 -15.80
C LEU A 467 1.03 9.24 -15.48
N THR A 468 0.36 8.61 -16.45
CA THR A 468 -0.99 8.09 -16.25
C THR A 468 -1.03 7.02 -15.17
N LEU A 469 -0.05 6.11 -15.12
CA LEU A 469 0.07 5.09 -14.10
C LEU A 469 0.53 5.65 -12.75
N ALA A 470 1.34 6.70 -12.74
CA ALA A 470 1.67 7.44 -11.52
C ALA A 470 0.41 8.07 -10.90
N LEU A 471 -0.43 8.70 -11.73
CA LEU A 471 -1.72 9.26 -11.30
C LEU A 471 -2.69 8.17 -10.81
N GLN A 472 -2.69 6.98 -11.43
CA GLN A 472 -3.42 5.81 -10.95
C GLN A 472 -2.97 5.43 -9.53
N SER A 473 -1.66 5.35 -9.28
CA SER A 473 -1.09 5.01 -7.97
C SER A 473 -1.38 6.08 -6.91
N VAL A 474 -1.24 7.37 -7.27
CA VAL A 474 -1.63 8.50 -6.41
C VAL A 474 -3.12 8.43 -6.09
N GLY A 475 -3.94 8.13 -7.08
CA GLY A 475 -5.38 7.92 -6.92
C GLY A 475 -5.69 6.81 -5.92
N GLY A 476 -5.07 5.65 -6.09
CA GLY A 476 -5.20 4.55 -5.15
C GLY A 476 -4.80 4.93 -3.73
N ALA A 477 -3.77 5.75 -3.57
CA ALA A 477 -3.33 6.24 -2.27
C ALA A 477 -4.34 7.23 -1.64
N MET A 478 -4.85 8.20 -2.40
CA MET A 478 -5.84 9.14 -1.87
C MET A 478 -7.20 8.48 -1.59
N GLY A 479 -7.59 7.47 -2.36
CA GLY A 479 -8.83 6.71 -2.16
C GLY A 479 -8.82 5.90 -0.87
N ASN A 480 -7.64 5.56 -0.37
CA ASN A 480 -7.48 4.79 0.86
C ASN A 480 -8.06 5.51 2.10
N MET A 481 -8.05 6.86 2.14
CA MET A 481 -8.61 7.63 3.25
C MET A 481 -10.14 7.60 3.34
N VAL A 482 -10.82 7.29 2.25
CA VAL A 482 -12.30 7.15 2.18
C VAL A 482 -12.73 5.69 2.13
N CYS A 483 -11.81 4.74 2.14
CA CYS A 483 -12.08 3.32 2.03
C CYS A 483 -12.92 2.80 3.19
N LEU A 484 -14.03 2.14 2.85
CA LEU A 484 -14.97 1.61 3.83
C LEU A 484 -14.31 0.56 4.75
N ASN A 485 -13.48 -0.34 4.20
CA ASN A 485 -12.82 -1.39 4.98
C ASN A 485 -11.86 -0.80 6.03
N ASN A 486 -11.06 0.22 5.66
CA ASN A 486 -10.15 0.88 6.59
C ASN A 486 -10.91 1.68 7.66
N ILE A 487 -12.00 2.33 7.26
CA ILE A 487 -12.87 3.08 8.19
C ILE A 487 -13.50 2.14 9.21
N ILE A 488 -14.07 1.00 8.77
CA ILE A 488 -14.65 -0.01 9.66
C ILE A 488 -13.58 -0.57 10.62
N ALA A 489 -12.38 -0.86 10.11
CA ALA A 489 -11.29 -1.37 10.93
C ALA A 489 -10.89 -0.38 12.03
N VAL A 490 -10.70 0.90 11.69
CA VAL A 490 -10.36 1.95 12.66
C VAL A 490 -11.50 2.19 13.64
N CYS A 491 -12.76 2.24 13.18
CA CYS A 491 -13.94 2.36 14.03
C CYS A 491 -14.02 1.22 15.04
N SER A 492 -13.79 -0.03 14.61
CA SER A 492 -13.80 -1.21 15.46
C SER A 492 -12.71 -1.15 16.54
N ILE A 493 -11.49 -0.75 16.15
CA ILE A 493 -10.35 -0.62 17.07
C ILE A 493 -10.61 0.45 18.14
N LEU A 494 -11.22 1.57 17.73
CA LEU A 494 -11.50 2.71 18.63
C LEU A 494 -12.83 2.60 19.38
N GLY A 495 -13.62 1.53 19.14
CA GLY A 495 -14.92 1.33 19.78
C GLY A 495 -15.97 2.38 19.38
N ILE A 496 -15.84 2.99 18.19
CA ILE A 496 -16.81 3.97 17.66
C ILE A 496 -17.74 3.29 16.64
N GLY A 497 -18.90 2.86 17.08
CA GLY A 497 -19.91 2.26 16.20
C GLY A 497 -20.69 3.29 15.38
N ASN A 498 -21.16 2.88 14.19
CA ASN A 498 -22.05 3.66 13.30
C ASN A 498 -21.48 5.03 12.88
N ALA A 499 -20.16 5.20 12.85
CA ALA A 499 -19.50 6.45 12.49
C ALA A 499 -19.03 6.49 11.02
N GLU A 500 -19.14 5.37 10.29
CA GLU A 500 -18.55 5.18 8.97
C GLU A 500 -19.02 6.25 7.96
N GLY A 501 -20.31 6.45 7.84
CA GLY A 501 -20.89 7.47 6.95
C GLY A 501 -20.46 8.90 7.29
N LYS A 502 -20.26 9.22 8.58
CA LYS A 502 -19.77 10.52 9.03
C LYS A 502 -18.28 10.70 8.70
N ILE A 503 -17.49 9.64 8.81
CA ILE A 503 -16.08 9.65 8.47
C ILE A 503 -15.92 9.83 6.96
N ILE A 504 -16.60 9.03 6.13
CA ILE A 504 -16.53 9.15 4.65
C ILE A 504 -16.86 10.59 4.22
N ARG A 505 -17.95 11.17 4.72
CA ARG A 505 -18.34 12.55 4.35
C ARG A 505 -17.28 13.58 4.71
N LYS A 506 -16.53 13.39 5.81
CA LYS A 506 -15.51 14.33 6.25
C LYS A 506 -14.16 14.11 5.56
N THR A 507 -13.80 12.86 5.23
CA THR A 507 -12.57 12.54 4.52
C THR A 507 -12.68 12.74 3.01
N ALA A 508 -13.90 12.84 2.47
CA ALA A 508 -14.15 13.14 1.05
C ALA A 508 -13.56 14.50 0.63
N LEU A 509 -13.63 15.54 1.48
CA LEU A 509 -13.05 16.85 1.16
C LEU A 509 -11.51 16.81 1.04
N PRO A 510 -10.73 16.26 1.99
CA PRO A 510 -9.30 16.03 1.81
C PRO A 510 -8.98 15.18 0.58
N MET A 511 -9.77 14.14 0.27
CA MET A 511 -9.58 13.33 -0.93
C MET A 511 -9.75 14.15 -2.21
N LEU A 512 -10.80 14.97 -2.31
CA LEU A 512 -11.02 15.85 -3.45
C LEU A 512 -9.92 16.91 -3.59
N ALA A 513 -9.44 17.47 -2.48
CA ALA A 513 -8.29 18.38 -2.49
C ALA A 513 -7.03 17.68 -3.02
N TYR A 514 -6.81 16.42 -2.63
CA TYR A 514 -5.71 15.61 -3.13
C TYR A 514 -5.85 15.37 -4.65
N GLY A 515 -7.05 14.99 -5.10
CA GLY A 515 -7.35 14.82 -6.54
C GLY A 515 -7.09 16.09 -7.34
N GLY A 516 -7.45 17.27 -6.79
CA GLY A 516 -7.13 18.56 -7.39
C GLY A 516 -5.63 18.84 -7.49
N ILE A 517 -4.85 18.47 -6.44
CA ILE A 517 -3.38 18.55 -6.48
C ILE A 517 -2.83 17.60 -7.54
N ALA A 518 -3.31 16.36 -7.60
CA ALA A 518 -2.87 15.38 -8.58
C ALA A 518 -3.16 15.85 -10.02
N ALA A 519 -4.35 16.40 -10.27
CA ALA A 519 -4.72 16.98 -11.57
C ALA A 519 -3.85 18.21 -11.94
N GLY A 520 -3.59 19.11 -10.98
CA GLY A 520 -2.69 20.24 -11.19
C GLY A 520 -1.25 19.82 -11.49
N MET A 521 -0.75 18.81 -10.78
CA MET A 521 0.58 18.25 -11.04
C MET A 521 0.62 17.51 -12.39
N ALA A 522 -0.45 16.83 -12.77
CA ALA A 522 -0.56 16.19 -14.09
C ALA A 522 -0.41 17.24 -15.22
N ALA A 523 -1.10 18.38 -15.10
CA ALA A 523 -0.98 19.46 -16.07
C ALA A 523 0.44 20.05 -16.15
N ILE A 524 1.18 20.10 -15.01
CA ILE A 524 2.57 20.60 -14.99
C ILE A 524 3.53 19.57 -15.59
N LEU A 525 3.36 18.27 -15.26
CA LEU A 525 4.27 17.22 -15.70
C LEU A 525 4.02 16.78 -17.16
N SER A 526 2.89 17.14 -17.75
CA SER A 526 2.59 16.90 -19.17
C SER A 526 3.12 17.98 -20.11
N LEU A 527 3.65 19.10 -19.60
CA LEU A 527 4.33 20.15 -20.38
C LEU A 527 5.74 19.73 -20.74
#